data_13f7d0ac93f80e5b434bfea8ff1388fb
#
_entry.id   13f7d0ac93f80e5b434bfea8ff1388fb
#
_cell.length_a   1.000
_cell.length_b   1.000
_cell.length_c   1.000
_cell.angle_alpha   90.00
_cell.angle_beta   90.00
_cell.angle_gamma   90.00
#
_symmetry.space_group_name_H-M   'P 1'
#
loop_
_entity.id
_entity.type
_entity.pdbx_description
1 polymer ?
#
loop_
_entity_poly.entity_id
_entity_poly.type
_entity_poly.pdbx_seq_one_letter_code
_entity_poly.pdbx_strand_id
1 'polypeptide(L)'
;MELRHLRYFVTVAAERSFSRASEKLNIAQPPLSRQIQQLEAELGVQLLHRGRPLTLTEPGRYFFEQARQVLQRTDAMGAMTRRIGTGKRCVY
;
A
#
# COMPACT_ATOMS: atom_id res chain seq x y z
N MET A 1 -5.94 -9.07 -5.93
CA MET A 1 -5.15 -7.93 -5.43
C MET A 1 -6.05 -6.71 -5.34
N GLU A 2 -6.06 -6.06 -4.18
CA GLU A 2 -6.93 -4.92 -3.93
C GLU A 2 -6.08 -3.75 -3.45
N LEU A 3 -6.67 -2.55 -3.50
CA LEU A 3 -5.95 -1.35 -3.10
C LEU A 3 -5.45 -1.42 -1.67
N ARG A 4 -6.20 -2.04 -0.77
CA ARG A 4 -5.74 -2.17 0.63
C ARG A 4 -4.46 -3.00 0.70
N HIS A 5 -4.30 -4.00 -0.17
CA HIS A 5 -3.06 -4.79 -0.21
C HIS A 5 -1.87 -3.92 -0.61
N LEU A 6 -2.09 -3.00 -1.54
CA LEU A 6 -1.05 -2.07 -1.95
C LEU A 6 -0.68 -1.13 -0.80
N ARG A 7 -1.70 -0.63 -0.07
CA ARG A 7 -1.45 0.24 1.08
C ARG A 7 -0.68 -0.48 2.16
N TYR A 8 -1.06 -1.73 2.45
CA TYR A 8 -0.37 -2.53 3.46
C TYR A 8 1.08 -2.75 3.06
N PHE A 9 1.30 -3.16 1.82
CA PHE A 9 2.65 -3.44 1.35
C PHE A 9 3.53 -2.18 1.36
N VAL A 10 3.01 -1.08 0.84
CA VAL A 10 3.77 0.18 0.78
C VAL A 10 4.12 0.64 2.19
N THR A 11 3.19 0.51 3.13
CA THR A 11 3.45 0.91 4.52
C THR A 11 4.51 0.03 5.16
N VAL A 12 4.41 -1.30 4.99
CA VAL A 12 5.40 -2.23 5.54
C VAL A 12 6.79 -1.94 4.97
N ALA A 13 6.87 -1.73 3.68
CA ALA A 13 8.15 -1.48 3.02
C ALA A 13 8.76 -0.15 3.45
N ALA A 14 7.94 0.88 3.56
CA ALA A 14 8.41 2.21 3.97
C ALA A 14 8.89 2.21 5.41
N GLU A 15 8.16 1.53 6.30
CA GLU A 15 8.52 1.45 7.71
C GLU A 15 9.65 0.46 7.97
N ARG A 16 9.89 -0.46 7.04
CA ARG A 16 10.86 -1.54 7.17
C ARG A 16 10.61 -2.39 8.42
N SER A 17 9.36 -2.49 8.82
CA SER A 17 8.96 -3.18 10.04
C SER A 17 7.48 -3.49 9.99
N PHE A 18 7.13 -4.75 10.27
CA PHE A 18 5.74 -5.15 10.39
C PHE A 18 5.10 -4.53 11.63
N SER A 19 5.85 -4.43 12.72
CA SER A 19 5.34 -3.81 13.95
C SER A 19 4.94 -2.37 13.74
N ARG A 20 5.84 -1.58 13.17
CA ARG A 20 5.58 -0.17 12.92
C ARG A 20 4.45 0.02 11.92
N ALA A 21 4.43 -0.80 10.88
CA ALA A 21 3.38 -0.72 9.89
C ALA A 21 2.02 -1.04 10.50
N SER A 22 1.95 -2.05 11.36
CA SER A 22 0.69 -2.43 12.00
C SER A 22 0.16 -1.30 12.86
N GLU A 23 1.04 -0.60 13.58
CA GLU A 23 0.66 0.55 14.37
C GLU A 23 0.12 1.67 13.48
N LYS A 24 0.84 1.95 12.40
CA LYS A 24 0.46 3.02 11.48
C LYS A 24 -0.86 2.74 10.80
N LEU A 25 -1.10 1.48 10.46
CA LEU A 25 -2.32 1.06 9.78
C LEU A 25 -3.46 0.76 10.75
N ASN A 26 -3.14 0.74 12.04
CA ASN A 26 -4.11 0.46 13.09
C ASN A 26 -4.76 -0.92 12.93
N ILE A 27 -3.94 -1.91 12.60
CA ILE A 27 -4.36 -3.31 12.51
C ILE A 27 -3.35 -4.18 13.24
N ALA A 28 -3.77 -5.38 13.63
CA ALA A 28 -2.88 -6.32 14.30
C ALA A 28 -1.83 -6.84 13.32
N GLN A 29 -0.67 -7.21 13.86
CA GLN A 29 0.44 -7.67 13.03
C GLN A 29 0.16 -9.01 12.32
N PRO A 30 -0.45 -10.02 12.97
CA PRO A 30 -0.67 -11.28 12.27
C PRO A 30 -1.55 -11.16 11.01
N PRO A 31 -2.68 -10.47 11.02
CA PRO A 31 -3.44 -10.28 9.79
C PRO A 31 -2.67 -9.47 8.74
N LEU A 32 -1.87 -8.48 9.15
CA LEU A 32 -1.06 -7.73 8.22
C LEU A 32 -0.07 -8.64 7.52
N SER A 33 0.64 -9.47 8.27
CA SER A 33 1.60 -10.41 7.73
C SER A 33 0.95 -11.38 6.75
N ARG A 34 -0.25 -11.88 7.10
CA ARG A 34 -0.99 -12.79 6.22
C ARG A 34 -1.37 -12.12 4.90
N GLN A 35 -1.80 -10.87 4.96
CA GLN A 35 -2.19 -10.12 3.75
C GLN A 35 -1.00 -9.97 2.82
N ILE A 36 0.17 -9.69 3.35
CA ILE A 36 1.37 -9.55 2.54
C ILE A 36 1.77 -10.90 1.93
N GLN A 37 1.68 -11.98 2.71
CA GLN A 37 1.96 -13.32 2.20
C GLN A 37 1.00 -13.71 1.08
N GLN A 38 -0.27 -13.38 1.22
CA GLN A 38 -1.26 -13.65 0.18
C GLN A 38 -0.94 -12.88 -1.09
N LEU A 39 -0.52 -11.62 -0.95
CA LEU A 39 -0.12 -10.81 -2.09
C LEU A 39 1.07 -11.44 -2.82
N GLU A 40 2.08 -11.87 -2.07
CA GLU A 40 3.24 -12.54 -2.66
C GLU A 40 2.85 -13.84 -3.36
N ALA A 41 1.96 -14.61 -2.74
CA ALA A 41 1.49 -15.86 -3.33
C ALA A 41 0.73 -15.60 -4.62
N GLU A 42 -0.10 -14.59 -4.65
CA GLU A 42 -0.87 -14.21 -5.83
C GLU A 42 0.05 -13.81 -6.98
N LEU A 43 1.11 -13.06 -6.66
CA LEU A 43 2.05 -12.61 -7.68
C LEU A 43 3.09 -13.67 -8.05
N GLY A 44 3.24 -14.68 -7.20
CA GLY A 44 4.18 -15.75 -7.44
C GLY A 44 5.64 -15.39 -7.21
N VAL A 45 5.90 -14.31 -6.49
CA VAL A 45 7.25 -13.87 -6.15
C VAL A 45 7.28 -13.30 -4.75
N GLN A 46 8.46 -13.33 -4.14
CA GLN A 46 8.68 -12.64 -2.88
C GLN A 46 8.93 -11.17 -3.15
N LEU A 47 8.32 -10.33 -2.33
CA LEU A 47 8.49 -8.88 -2.43
C LEU A 47 9.43 -8.36 -1.34
N LEU A 48 9.54 -9.10 -0.24
CA LEU A 48 10.29 -8.68 0.94
C LEU A 48 11.30 -9.75 1.33
N HIS A 49 12.48 -9.30 1.76
CA HIS A 49 13.42 -10.12 2.54
C HIS A 49 13.10 -9.88 4.00
N ARG A 50 12.65 -10.93 4.69
CA ARG A 50 12.33 -10.84 6.12
C ARG A 50 13.62 -10.84 6.90
N GLY A 51 13.84 -9.76 7.59
CA GLY A 51 15.04 -9.59 8.39
C GLY A 51 14.91 -8.32 9.20
N ARG A 52 16.01 -7.88 9.76
CA ARG A 52 16.06 -6.65 10.55
C ARG A 52 17.20 -5.80 10.02
N PRO A 53 16.90 -4.76 9.26
CA PRO A 53 15.55 -4.33 8.83
C PRO A 53 15.01 -5.16 7.69
N LEU A 54 13.71 -5.06 7.46
CA LEU A 54 13.11 -5.59 6.25
C LEU A 54 13.66 -4.84 5.05
N THR A 55 13.91 -5.58 3.98
CA THR A 55 14.35 -4.97 2.73
C THR A 55 13.50 -5.51 1.59
N LEU A 56 13.54 -4.81 0.48
CA LEU A 56 12.79 -5.20 -0.71
C LEU A 56 13.63 -6.13 -1.58
N THR A 57 12.99 -7.15 -2.15
CA THR A 57 13.58 -7.92 -3.23
C THR A 57 13.60 -7.05 -4.49
N GLU A 58 14.22 -7.54 -5.54
CA GLU A 58 14.21 -6.82 -6.81
C GLU A 58 12.79 -6.64 -7.34
N PRO A 59 11.96 -7.71 -7.44
CA PRO A 59 10.56 -7.52 -7.81
C PRO A 59 9.82 -6.62 -6.82
N GLY A 60 10.18 -6.69 -5.54
CA GLY A 60 9.56 -5.84 -4.52
C GLY A 60 9.82 -4.37 -4.74
N ARG A 61 11.02 -4.01 -5.20
CA ARG A 61 11.33 -2.62 -5.50
C ARG A 61 10.47 -2.08 -6.63
N TYR A 62 10.35 -2.87 -7.69
CA TYR A 62 9.49 -2.47 -8.80
C TYR A 62 8.04 -2.33 -8.34
N PHE A 63 7.57 -3.33 -7.62
CA PHE A 63 6.18 -3.34 -7.16
C PHE A 63 5.89 -2.19 -6.21
N PHE A 64 6.83 -1.90 -5.32
CA PHE A 64 6.69 -0.78 -4.37
C PHE A 64 6.47 0.54 -5.11
N GLU A 65 7.31 0.80 -6.11
CA GLU A 65 7.21 2.06 -6.85
C GLU A 65 5.89 2.14 -7.62
N GLN A 66 5.48 1.06 -8.24
CA GLN A 66 4.21 1.03 -8.96
C GLN A 66 3.02 1.17 -8.02
N ALA A 67 3.04 0.46 -6.91
CA ALA A 67 1.96 0.53 -5.92
C ALA A 67 1.83 1.94 -5.35
N ARG A 68 2.95 2.58 -5.08
CA ARG A 68 2.97 3.94 -4.56
C ARG A 68 2.30 4.90 -5.55
N GLN A 69 2.61 4.76 -6.82
CA GLN A 69 2.02 5.60 -7.87
C GLN A 69 0.52 5.36 -8.02
N VAL A 70 0.10 4.10 -7.95
CA VAL A 70 -1.32 3.76 -8.03
C VAL A 70 -2.09 4.40 -6.86
N LEU A 71 -1.54 4.32 -5.65
CA LEU A 71 -2.17 4.89 -4.47
C LEU A 71 -2.25 6.42 -4.58
N GLN A 72 -1.18 7.05 -5.04
CA GLN A 72 -1.17 8.50 -5.25
C GLN A 72 -2.23 8.90 -6.28
N ARG A 73 -2.33 8.16 -7.36
CA ARG A 73 -3.31 8.45 -8.41
C ARG A 73 -4.73 8.30 -7.88
N THR A 74 -4.96 7.25 -7.09
CA THR A 74 -6.28 7.02 -6.49
C THR A 74 -6.66 8.16 -5.57
N ASP A 75 -5.74 8.58 -4.70
CA ASP A 75 -6.00 9.68 -3.77
C ASP A 75 -6.24 11.00 -4.50
N ALA A 76 -5.43 11.26 -5.54
CA ALA A 76 -5.59 12.47 -6.34
C ALA A 76 -6.92 12.49 -7.07
N MET A 77 -7.34 11.36 -7.57
CA MET A 77 -8.62 11.24 -8.26
C MET A 77 -9.79 11.56 -7.34
N GLY A 78 -9.75 11.02 -6.12
CA GLY A 78 -10.78 11.30 -5.14
C GLY A 78 -10.80 12.76 -4.73
N ALA A 79 -9.63 13.33 -4.47
CA ALA A 79 -9.51 14.73 -4.06
C ALA A 79 -10.02 15.66 -5.16
N MET A 80 -9.64 15.40 -6.40
CA MET A 80 -10.07 16.24 -7.51
C MET A 80 -11.58 16.12 -7.74
N THR A 81 -12.11 14.91 -7.62
CA THR A 81 -13.55 14.69 -7.77
C THR A 81 -14.33 15.50 -6.74
N ARG A 82 -13.86 15.49 -5.48
CA ARG A 82 -14.52 16.25 -4.42
C ARG A 82 -14.44 17.76 -4.70
N ARG A 83 -13.31 18.24 -5.17
CA ARG A 83 -13.14 19.66 -5.50
C ARG A 83 -14.10 20.08 -6.61
N ILE A 84 -14.19 19.27 -7.65
CA ILE A 84 -15.11 19.57 -8.76
C ILE A 84 -16.55 19.60 -8.26
N GLY A 85 -16.92 18.60 -7.44
CA GLY A 85 -18.26 18.51 -6.90
C GLY A 85 -18.64 19.74 -6.07
N THR A 86 -17.77 20.17 -5.17
CA THR A 86 -18.06 21.34 -4.34
C THR A 86 -18.01 22.63 -5.15
N GLY A 87 -17.10 22.73 -6.10
CA GLY A 87 -17.00 23.92 -6.92
C GLY A 87 -18.15 24.09 -7.89
N LYS A 88 -18.84 23.00 -8.21
CA LYS A 88 -19.92 23.00 -9.20
C LYS A 88 -21.30 23.09 -8.59
N ARG A 89 -21.42 23.08 -7.27
CA ARG A 89 -22.74 23.03 -6.66
C ARG A 89 -23.62 24.24 -7.04
N CYS A 90 -22.99 25.35 -7.31
CA CYS A 90 -23.72 26.53 -7.68
C CYS A 90 -24.10 26.58 -9.16
N VAL A 91 -23.64 25.59 -9.92
CA VAL A 91 -23.93 25.49 -11.35
C VAL A 91 -25.26 24.80 -11.59
N TYR A 92 -25.65 23.97 -10.66
CA TYR A 92 -26.90 23.27 -10.76
C TYR A 92 -27.99 24.06 -10.07
#